data_62b6ffa7ba979c52ec2c238faedbb04a
#
_entry.id   62b6ffa7ba979c52ec2c238faedbb04a
#
_cell.length_a   1.000
_cell.length_b   1.000
_cell.length_c   1.000
_cell.angle_alpha   90.00
_cell.angle_beta   90.00
_cell.angle_gamma   90.00
#
_symmetry.space_group_name_H-M   'P 1'
#
loop_
_entity.id
_entity.type
_entity.pdbx_description
1 polymer ?
#
loop_
_entity_poly.entity_id
_entity_poly.type
_entity_poly.pdbx_seq_one_letter_code
_entity_poly.pdbx_strand_id
1 'polypeptide(L)'
;MIIGRSVHTTESRKSHTGTVKKRTAVVVIGTAALAAMAVASVRSRIKAMPVPETGTFPNTMDFARWGTGDKTVLWIPGGPGSDVPQGTFAALSGAQFRPLLEAGYSVWQVTRRRNMPEGHNVEDMADDYARLIEDHFGGRVDVVVGLSYGGMIVQYLAADHPERVGKAVIALAAARVTTWGHDVDRRWAQARAGGRWREAGEAMAEYIYPEPSQSRQRKVLGPLLAQMFKDEQVPAGDLRVESDAEVLFDATDAVKRITVPTLVISAQEDMFFDPEVVAQTVAAIPGATAIEYEGMGHMKAAMSSRLVQDVLEFAESTTY
;
A
#
# COMPACT_ATOMS: atom_id res chain seq x y z
N MET A 1 -10.04 -41.53 83.81
CA MET A 1 -11.19 -42.44 84.00
C MET A 1 -12.19 -42.11 82.92
N ILE A 2 -12.64 -43.12 82.16
CA ILE A 2 -13.68 -43.19 81.11
C ILE A 2 -13.19 -42.81 79.70
N ILE A 3 -12.74 -43.68 78.91
CA ILE A 3 -13.25 -44.60 77.87
C ILE A 3 -14.40 -44.03 77.04
N GLY A 4 -14.16 -43.85 75.76
CA GLY A 4 -15.20 -43.57 74.74
C GLY A 4 -14.73 -43.89 73.34
N ARG A 5 -15.27 -44.93 72.77
CA ARG A 5 -14.99 -45.72 71.57
C ARG A 5 -14.90 -44.92 70.23
N SER A 6 -13.93 -45.40 69.45
CA SER A 6 -13.85 -45.26 68.01
C SER A 6 -15.07 -45.88 67.24
N VAL A 7 -15.59 -45.21 66.22
CA VAL A 7 -16.40 -45.81 65.17
C VAL A 7 -15.80 -45.40 63.80
N HIS A 8 -15.20 -46.44 63.17
CA HIS A 8 -14.82 -46.34 61.73
C HIS A 8 -16.08 -46.38 60.84
N THR A 9 -16.22 -45.37 60.02
CA THR A 9 -17.06 -45.49 58.85
C THR A 9 -16.19 -45.30 57.58
N THR A 10 -16.05 -46.36 56.83
CA THR A 10 -15.45 -46.42 55.53
C THR A 10 -16.42 -45.85 54.48
N GLU A 11 -16.15 -44.66 53.97
CA GLU A 11 -16.85 -44.16 52.79
C GLU A 11 -16.01 -44.36 51.53
N SER A 12 -16.62 -45.09 50.63
CA SER A 12 -16.16 -45.43 49.29
C SER A 12 -15.98 -44.19 48.43
N ARG A 13 -14.75 -43.81 48.08
CA ARG A 13 -14.43 -42.82 47.03
C ARG A 13 -14.70 -43.45 45.68
N LYS A 14 -15.89 -43.18 45.12
CA LYS A 14 -16.13 -43.39 43.67
C LYS A 14 -15.40 -42.30 42.85
N SER A 15 -14.55 -42.76 41.94
CA SER A 15 -13.74 -41.92 41.08
C SER A 15 -14.56 -41.03 40.15
N HIS A 16 -14.34 -39.71 40.24
CA HIS A 16 -14.90 -38.69 39.36
C HIS A 16 -13.95 -38.33 38.22
N THR A 17 -13.10 -39.26 37.77
CA THR A 17 -12.07 -38.97 36.74
C THR A 17 -12.54 -39.11 35.27
N GLY A 18 -13.75 -39.63 35.05
CA GLY A 18 -14.25 -39.90 33.67
C GLY A 18 -14.88 -38.68 32.95
N THR A 19 -15.48 -37.73 33.69
CA THR A 19 -16.30 -36.66 33.12
C THR A 19 -15.49 -35.43 32.73
N VAL A 20 -14.36 -35.14 33.38
CA VAL A 20 -13.50 -34.00 33.10
C VAL A 20 -12.72 -34.22 31.79
N LYS A 21 -12.21 -35.43 31.54
CA LYS A 21 -11.48 -35.74 30.28
C LYS A 21 -12.35 -35.64 29.01
N LYS A 22 -13.65 -36.01 29.08
CA LYS A 22 -14.55 -35.91 27.95
C LYS A 22 -14.94 -34.46 27.64
N ARG A 23 -15.14 -33.61 28.64
CA ARG A 23 -15.46 -32.18 28.43
C ARG A 23 -14.26 -31.40 27.86
N THR A 24 -13.04 -31.67 28.34
CA THR A 24 -11.83 -31.02 27.80
C THR A 24 -11.54 -31.45 26.35
N ALA A 25 -11.76 -32.73 26.01
CA ALA A 25 -11.59 -33.20 24.64
C ALA A 25 -12.61 -32.58 23.67
N VAL A 26 -13.86 -32.41 24.08
CA VAL A 26 -14.89 -31.78 23.26
C VAL A 26 -14.62 -30.28 23.04
N VAL A 27 -14.12 -29.57 24.06
CA VAL A 27 -13.75 -28.14 23.93
C VAL A 27 -12.55 -27.98 23.02
N VAL A 28 -11.52 -28.83 23.12
CA VAL A 28 -10.32 -28.77 22.27
C VAL A 28 -10.66 -29.11 20.81
N ILE A 29 -11.53 -30.09 20.57
CA ILE A 29 -12.00 -30.44 19.22
C ILE A 29 -12.85 -29.31 18.63
N GLY A 30 -13.70 -28.67 19.44
CA GLY A 30 -14.53 -27.52 19.00
C GLY A 30 -13.69 -26.32 18.60
N THR A 31 -12.66 -25.98 19.38
CA THR A 31 -11.75 -24.85 19.06
C THR A 31 -10.88 -25.13 17.85
N ALA A 32 -10.39 -26.35 17.67
CA ALA A 32 -9.63 -26.75 16.50
C ALA A 32 -10.50 -26.74 15.22
N ALA A 33 -11.75 -27.21 15.31
CA ALA A 33 -12.70 -27.18 14.20
C ALA A 33 -13.09 -25.75 13.81
N LEU A 34 -13.31 -24.85 14.78
CA LEU A 34 -13.58 -23.43 14.54
C LEU A 34 -12.37 -22.73 13.93
N ALA A 35 -11.16 -23.02 14.40
CA ALA A 35 -9.94 -22.51 13.80
C ALA A 35 -9.74 -23.03 12.38
N ALA A 36 -9.99 -24.32 12.12
CA ALA A 36 -9.92 -24.89 10.76
C ALA A 36 -10.98 -24.32 9.83
N MET A 37 -12.21 -24.09 10.29
CA MET A 37 -13.25 -23.41 9.52
C MET A 37 -12.92 -21.95 9.26
N ALA A 38 -12.35 -21.22 10.21
CA ALA A 38 -11.88 -19.86 10.01
C ALA A 38 -10.76 -19.81 8.97
N VAL A 39 -9.76 -20.70 9.06
CA VAL A 39 -8.68 -20.82 8.06
C VAL A 39 -9.23 -21.22 6.68
N ALA A 40 -10.18 -22.16 6.61
CA ALA A 40 -10.81 -22.56 5.36
C ALA A 40 -11.64 -21.42 4.76
N SER A 41 -12.37 -20.65 5.58
CA SER A 41 -13.12 -19.46 5.16
C SER A 41 -12.18 -18.36 4.62
N VAL A 42 -11.06 -18.10 5.30
CA VAL A 42 -10.05 -17.15 4.82
C VAL A 42 -9.43 -17.61 3.51
N ARG A 43 -9.04 -18.91 3.41
CA ARG A 43 -8.52 -19.50 2.16
C ARG A 43 -9.54 -19.48 1.02
N SER A 44 -10.82 -19.72 1.30
CA SER A 44 -11.90 -19.63 0.32
C SER A 44 -12.10 -18.20 -0.17
N ARG A 45 -12.06 -17.22 0.74
CA ARG A 45 -12.14 -15.79 0.39
C ARG A 45 -10.94 -15.36 -0.46
N ILE A 46 -9.73 -15.78 -0.13
CA ILE A 46 -8.52 -15.52 -0.93
C ILE A 46 -8.62 -16.16 -2.32
N LYS A 47 -9.13 -17.39 -2.43
CA LYS A 47 -9.36 -18.05 -3.73
C LYS A 47 -10.42 -17.37 -4.60
N ALA A 48 -11.38 -16.67 -4.00
CA ALA A 48 -12.41 -15.91 -4.71
C ALA A 48 -11.96 -14.46 -5.09
N MET A 49 -10.74 -14.08 -4.73
CA MET A 49 -10.19 -12.78 -5.08
C MET A 49 -9.72 -12.76 -6.53
N PRO A 50 -9.94 -11.66 -7.27
CA PRO A 50 -9.49 -11.55 -8.64
C PRO A 50 -7.97 -11.72 -8.73
N VAL A 51 -7.52 -12.67 -9.54
CA VAL A 51 -6.10 -12.83 -9.88
C VAL A 51 -5.80 -11.87 -11.03
N PRO A 52 -4.75 -11.03 -10.94
CA PRO A 52 -4.42 -10.13 -12.03
C PRO A 52 -3.81 -10.86 -13.22
N GLU A 53 -4.04 -10.33 -14.39
CA GLU A 53 -3.16 -10.51 -15.53
C GLU A 53 -1.86 -9.74 -15.28
N THR A 54 -0.71 -10.34 -15.54
CA THR A 54 0.60 -9.68 -15.36
C THR A 54 1.41 -9.74 -16.64
N GLY A 55 2.24 -8.75 -16.86
CA GLY A 55 3.12 -8.69 -18.02
C GLY A 55 4.09 -7.52 -17.93
N THR A 56 4.85 -7.32 -19.01
CA THR A 56 5.79 -6.22 -19.15
C THR A 56 5.54 -5.52 -20.49
N PHE A 57 5.42 -4.20 -20.46
CA PHE A 57 5.32 -3.39 -21.66
C PHE A 57 6.68 -3.29 -22.37
N PRO A 58 6.71 -2.97 -23.69
CA PRO A 58 7.96 -2.83 -24.46
C PRO A 58 8.94 -1.82 -23.86
N ASN A 59 8.46 -0.80 -23.16
CA ASN A 59 9.25 0.20 -22.44
C ASN A 59 9.76 -0.28 -21.08
N THR A 60 9.70 -1.59 -20.80
CA THR A 60 10.19 -2.26 -19.58
C THR A 60 9.42 -1.93 -18.28
N MET A 61 8.22 -1.37 -18.39
CA MET A 61 7.32 -1.19 -17.25
C MET A 61 6.51 -2.46 -17.04
N ASP A 62 6.55 -3.02 -15.83
CA ASP A 62 5.76 -4.19 -15.47
C ASP A 62 4.36 -3.79 -15.05
N PHE A 63 3.38 -4.65 -15.31
CA PHE A 63 2.00 -4.38 -14.92
C PHE A 63 1.31 -5.58 -14.27
N ALA A 64 0.34 -5.26 -13.43
CA ALA A 64 -0.73 -6.15 -12.99
C ALA A 64 -2.08 -5.49 -13.31
N ARG A 65 -2.95 -6.22 -14.02
CA ARG A 65 -4.28 -5.77 -14.41
C ARG A 65 -5.35 -6.59 -13.71
N TRP A 66 -6.26 -5.92 -13.05
CA TRP A 66 -7.49 -6.50 -12.52
C TRP A 66 -8.71 -6.00 -13.29
N GLY A 67 -9.65 -6.88 -13.59
CA GLY A 67 -10.88 -6.56 -14.30
C GLY A 67 -10.68 -6.39 -15.80
N THR A 68 -11.83 -6.26 -16.49
CA THR A 68 -11.92 -6.13 -17.95
C THR A 68 -12.92 -5.05 -18.34
N GLY A 69 -13.20 -4.11 -17.42
CA GLY A 69 -14.09 -2.98 -17.68
C GLY A 69 -13.50 -2.02 -18.72
N ASP A 70 -14.37 -1.29 -19.40
CA ASP A 70 -13.99 -0.36 -20.47
C ASP A 70 -13.37 0.95 -19.91
N LYS A 71 -13.69 1.30 -18.66
CA LYS A 71 -13.08 2.44 -17.98
C LYS A 71 -11.73 2.03 -17.38
N THR A 72 -10.73 2.91 -17.44
CA THR A 72 -9.37 2.60 -17.02
C THR A 72 -8.92 3.43 -15.83
N VAL A 73 -8.46 2.75 -14.79
CA VAL A 73 -7.66 3.34 -13.70
C VAL A 73 -6.20 2.92 -13.88
N LEU A 74 -5.33 3.88 -14.09
CA LEU A 74 -3.88 3.69 -14.03
C LEU A 74 -3.39 3.97 -12.61
N TRP A 75 -2.88 2.95 -11.92
CA TRP A 75 -2.40 3.04 -10.54
C TRP A 75 -0.88 3.02 -10.50
N ILE A 76 -0.28 4.12 -10.07
CA ILE A 76 1.17 4.29 -9.92
C ILE A 76 1.53 4.02 -8.45
N PRO A 77 2.29 2.94 -8.14
CA PRO A 77 2.59 2.55 -6.77
C PRO A 77 3.59 3.49 -6.08
N GLY A 78 3.58 3.46 -4.74
CA GLY A 78 4.49 4.21 -3.89
C GLY A 78 5.86 3.57 -3.70
N GLY A 79 6.66 4.23 -2.86
CA GLY A 79 8.01 3.82 -2.43
C GLY A 79 9.06 3.84 -3.53
N PRO A 80 10.36 3.96 -3.20
CA PRO A 80 11.42 3.61 -4.12
C PRO A 80 11.37 2.11 -4.44
N GLY A 81 11.51 1.74 -5.72
CA GLY A 81 11.50 0.36 -6.17
C GLY A 81 10.11 -0.26 -6.24
N SER A 82 9.28 0.23 -7.15
CA SER A 82 7.97 -0.37 -7.43
C SER A 82 8.08 -1.76 -8.02
N ASP A 83 7.23 -2.68 -7.58
CA ASP A 83 7.09 -4.02 -8.14
C ASP A 83 5.63 -4.40 -8.34
N VAL A 84 5.40 -5.40 -9.16
CA VAL A 84 4.06 -5.95 -9.39
C VAL A 84 3.71 -6.90 -8.26
N PRO A 85 2.56 -6.74 -7.58
CA PRO A 85 2.19 -7.62 -6.48
C PRO A 85 1.97 -9.05 -6.95
N GLN A 86 2.52 -10.01 -6.22
CA GLN A 86 2.45 -11.43 -6.53
C GLN A 86 1.75 -12.23 -5.43
N GLY A 87 1.24 -13.43 -5.78
CA GLY A 87 0.68 -14.38 -4.83
C GLY A 87 -0.44 -13.80 -3.96
N THR A 88 -0.26 -13.87 -2.64
CA THR A 88 -1.24 -13.35 -1.67
C THR A 88 -1.41 -11.83 -1.74
N PHE A 89 -0.35 -11.08 -2.03
CA PHE A 89 -0.42 -9.62 -2.18
C PHE A 89 -1.24 -9.22 -3.41
N ALA A 90 -1.09 -9.93 -4.53
CA ALA A 90 -1.93 -9.71 -5.71
C ALA A 90 -3.42 -9.94 -5.42
N ALA A 91 -3.73 -10.97 -4.63
CA ALA A 91 -5.09 -11.26 -4.20
C ALA A 91 -5.65 -10.17 -3.26
N LEU A 92 -4.83 -9.68 -2.32
CA LEU A 92 -5.22 -8.58 -1.41
C LEU A 92 -5.45 -7.27 -2.18
N SER A 93 -4.58 -6.94 -3.13
CA SER A 93 -4.75 -5.77 -4.01
C SER A 93 -6.03 -5.89 -4.83
N GLY A 94 -6.31 -7.06 -5.41
CA GLY A 94 -7.56 -7.31 -6.13
C GLY A 94 -8.81 -7.16 -5.25
N ALA A 95 -8.72 -7.55 -3.97
CA ALA A 95 -9.80 -7.32 -3.00
C ALA A 95 -9.98 -5.84 -2.68
N GLN A 96 -8.89 -5.09 -2.56
CA GLN A 96 -8.92 -3.65 -2.33
C GLN A 96 -9.55 -2.91 -3.51
N PHE A 97 -9.21 -3.31 -4.74
CA PHE A 97 -9.75 -2.71 -5.98
C PHE A 97 -11.18 -3.11 -6.32
N ARG A 98 -11.79 -4.05 -5.59
CA ARG A 98 -13.15 -4.56 -5.89
C ARG A 98 -14.18 -3.46 -6.15
N PRO A 99 -14.29 -2.37 -5.39
CA PRO A 99 -15.25 -1.30 -5.67
C PRO A 99 -15.12 -0.73 -7.09
N LEU A 100 -13.89 -0.48 -7.55
CA LEU A 100 -13.61 -0.01 -8.90
C LEU A 100 -13.98 -1.06 -9.96
N LEU A 101 -13.65 -2.34 -9.73
CA LEU A 101 -13.96 -3.43 -10.64
C LEU A 101 -15.47 -3.62 -10.81
N GLU A 102 -16.25 -3.54 -9.73
CA GLU A 102 -17.71 -3.63 -9.73
C GLU A 102 -18.36 -2.42 -10.42
N ALA A 103 -17.69 -1.26 -10.43
CA ALA A 103 -18.11 -0.05 -11.15
C ALA A 103 -17.70 -0.03 -12.64
N GLY A 104 -17.14 -1.14 -13.16
CA GLY A 104 -16.79 -1.30 -14.57
C GLY A 104 -15.44 -0.73 -14.96
N TYR A 105 -14.51 -0.56 -14.00
CA TYR A 105 -13.13 -0.21 -14.29
C TYR A 105 -12.25 -1.44 -14.47
N SER A 106 -11.25 -1.31 -15.34
CA SER A 106 -10.03 -2.11 -15.30
C SER A 106 -8.97 -1.31 -14.53
N VAL A 107 -8.34 -1.94 -13.53
CA VAL A 107 -7.28 -1.30 -12.73
C VAL A 107 -5.94 -1.87 -13.17
N TRP A 108 -5.07 -0.99 -13.65
CA TRP A 108 -3.72 -1.29 -14.10
C TRP A 108 -2.72 -0.71 -13.11
N GLN A 109 -2.15 -1.55 -12.25
CA GLN A 109 -0.99 -1.15 -11.46
C GLN A 109 0.25 -1.32 -12.32
N VAL A 110 0.94 -0.22 -12.60
CA VAL A 110 2.09 -0.20 -13.49
C VAL A 110 3.31 0.34 -12.74
N THR A 111 4.42 -0.38 -12.80
CA THR A 111 5.69 0.02 -12.19
C THR A 111 6.33 1.15 -12.98
N ARG A 112 7.33 1.81 -12.39
CA ARG A 112 8.26 2.65 -13.15
C ARG A 112 9.08 1.78 -14.10
N ARG A 113 9.64 2.39 -15.15
CA ARG A 113 10.49 1.65 -16.09
C ARG A 113 11.68 1.01 -15.39
N ARG A 114 12.17 -0.08 -15.94
CA ARG A 114 13.40 -0.73 -15.45
C ARG A 114 14.61 -0.17 -16.15
N ASN A 115 15.76 -0.25 -15.46
CA ASN A 115 17.07 0.20 -15.94
C ASN A 115 17.06 1.70 -16.32
N MET A 116 16.51 2.52 -15.42
CA MET A 116 16.54 3.97 -15.57
C MET A 116 17.98 4.51 -15.66
N PRO A 117 18.24 5.48 -16.54
CA PRO A 117 19.55 6.11 -16.60
C PRO A 117 19.82 6.93 -15.32
N GLU A 118 21.08 7.13 -14.99
CA GLU A 118 21.47 8.05 -13.92
C GLU A 118 20.93 9.45 -14.19
N GLY A 119 20.39 10.10 -13.16
CA GLY A 119 19.77 11.43 -13.25
C GLY A 119 18.33 11.44 -13.76
N HIS A 120 17.74 10.27 -14.05
CA HIS A 120 16.30 10.16 -14.39
C HIS A 120 15.44 10.62 -13.22
N ASN A 121 14.80 11.76 -13.34
CA ASN A 121 14.07 12.43 -12.28
C ASN A 121 12.57 12.11 -12.30
N VAL A 122 11.79 12.70 -11.38
CA VAL A 122 10.35 12.44 -11.27
C VAL A 122 9.57 12.96 -12.49
N GLU A 123 10.02 14.04 -13.11
CA GLU A 123 9.44 14.59 -14.35
C GLU A 123 9.69 13.64 -15.53
N ASP A 124 10.92 13.11 -15.67
CA ASP A 124 11.23 12.10 -16.67
C ASP A 124 10.38 10.81 -16.48
N MET A 125 10.11 10.42 -15.23
CA MET A 125 9.21 9.29 -14.93
C MET A 125 7.78 9.60 -15.37
N ALA A 126 7.29 10.83 -15.18
CA ALA A 126 5.98 11.25 -15.68
C ALA A 126 5.90 11.17 -17.21
N ASP A 127 6.95 11.57 -17.90
CA ASP A 127 7.09 11.41 -19.35
C ASP A 127 7.03 9.94 -19.80
N ASP A 128 7.63 9.02 -19.03
CA ASP A 128 7.54 7.59 -19.31
C ASP A 128 6.09 7.09 -19.21
N TYR A 129 5.31 7.55 -18.21
CA TYR A 129 3.89 7.22 -18.11
C TYR A 129 3.06 7.88 -19.19
N ALA A 130 3.36 9.12 -19.60
CA ALA A 130 2.66 9.79 -20.70
C ALA A 130 2.84 9.02 -22.02
N ARG A 131 4.06 8.57 -22.32
CA ARG A 131 4.35 7.69 -23.48
C ARG A 131 3.64 6.35 -23.37
N LEU A 132 3.63 5.73 -22.19
CA LEU A 132 2.87 4.49 -21.96
C LEU A 132 1.39 4.67 -22.27
N ILE A 133 0.78 5.77 -21.81
CA ILE A 133 -0.64 6.07 -22.06
C ILE A 133 -0.90 6.25 -23.55
N GLU A 134 0.00 6.95 -24.27
CA GLU A 134 -0.10 7.10 -25.72
C GLU A 134 -0.07 5.76 -26.44
N ASP A 135 0.91 4.93 -26.11
CA ASP A 135 1.21 3.71 -26.87
C ASP A 135 0.24 2.56 -26.56
N HIS A 136 -0.30 2.49 -25.35
CA HIS A 136 -1.01 1.30 -24.88
C HIS A 136 -2.43 1.54 -24.35
N PHE A 137 -2.83 2.81 -24.14
CA PHE A 137 -4.15 3.16 -23.59
C PHE A 137 -4.95 4.08 -24.51
N GLY A 138 -4.62 4.10 -25.80
CA GLY A 138 -5.35 4.92 -26.77
C GLY A 138 -5.17 6.43 -26.57
N GLY A 139 -4.09 6.84 -25.92
CA GLY A 139 -3.69 8.22 -25.71
C GLY A 139 -4.29 8.90 -24.48
N ARG A 140 -5.21 8.25 -23.74
CA ARG A 140 -5.81 8.81 -22.52
C ARG A 140 -6.33 7.70 -21.60
N VAL A 141 -6.25 7.90 -20.30
CA VAL A 141 -6.88 7.06 -19.27
C VAL A 141 -7.94 7.86 -18.51
N ASP A 142 -8.98 7.17 -17.99
CA ASP A 142 -10.07 7.85 -17.29
C ASP A 142 -9.61 8.44 -15.95
N VAL A 143 -8.82 7.67 -15.20
CA VAL A 143 -8.29 8.11 -13.91
C VAL A 143 -6.84 7.65 -13.76
N VAL A 144 -5.97 8.57 -13.34
CA VAL A 144 -4.61 8.23 -12.85
C VAL A 144 -4.60 8.39 -11.34
N VAL A 145 -4.16 7.35 -10.64
CA VAL A 145 -3.99 7.37 -9.18
C VAL A 145 -2.51 7.18 -8.87
N GLY A 146 -1.91 8.15 -8.20
CA GLY A 146 -0.54 8.03 -7.68
C GLY A 146 -0.56 7.92 -6.16
N LEU A 147 0.00 6.83 -5.64
CA LEU A 147 0.14 6.62 -4.21
C LEU A 147 1.55 6.99 -3.76
N SER A 148 1.70 7.89 -2.79
CA SER A 148 3.00 8.28 -2.21
C SER A 148 3.98 8.72 -3.29
N TYR A 149 5.08 8.02 -3.52
CA TYR A 149 6.00 8.28 -4.62
C TYR A 149 5.28 8.40 -5.97
N GLY A 150 4.30 7.51 -6.24
CA GLY A 150 3.46 7.62 -7.43
C GLY A 150 2.67 8.92 -7.51
N GLY A 151 2.28 9.49 -6.36
CA GLY A 151 1.63 10.79 -6.29
C GLY A 151 2.54 11.95 -6.69
N MET A 152 3.85 11.84 -6.46
CA MET A 152 4.83 12.81 -6.98
C MET A 152 4.86 12.79 -8.52
N ILE A 153 4.84 11.59 -9.10
CA ILE A 153 4.81 11.40 -10.56
C ILE A 153 3.50 11.96 -11.16
N VAL A 154 2.36 11.70 -10.52
CA VAL A 154 1.05 12.19 -11.00
C VAL A 154 0.98 13.70 -11.06
N GLN A 155 1.66 14.41 -10.16
CA GLN A 155 1.72 15.88 -10.19
C GLN A 155 2.32 16.40 -11.50
N TYR A 156 3.46 15.84 -11.95
CA TYR A 156 4.05 16.20 -13.23
C TYR A 156 3.24 15.67 -14.43
N LEU A 157 2.76 14.43 -14.35
CA LEU A 157 1.95 13.84 -15.43
C LEU A 157 0.68 14.67 -15.70
N ALA A 158 -0.01 15.12 -14.65
CA ALA A 158 -1.21 15.93 -14.79
C ALA A 158 -0.92 17.39 -15.18
N ALA A 159 0.26 17.92 -14.83
CA ALA A 159 0.70 19.28 -15.16
C ALA A 159 1.16 19.40 -16.60
N ASP A 160 1.96 18.45 -17.09
CA ASP A 160 2.71 18.55 -18.33
C ASP A 160 2.07 17.73 -19.47
N HIS A 161 1.20 16.76 -19.12
CA HIS A 161 0.46 15.91 -20.08
C HIS A 161 -1.05 15.83 -19.76
N PRO A 162 -1.74 16.97 -19.55
CA PRO A 162 -3.15 16.97 -19.15
C PRO A 162 -4.07 16.25 -20.15
N GLU A 163 -3.71 16.19 -21.42
CA GLU A 163 -4.46 15.48 -22.47
C GLU A 163 -4.46 13.96 -22.26
N ARG A 164 -3.50 13.41 -21.52
CA ARG A 164 -3.37 11.97 -21.21
C ARG A 164 -4.25 11.53 -20.02
N VAL A 165 -4.70 12.48 -19.22
CA VAL A 165 -5.33 12.24 -17.92
C VAL A 165 -6.77 12.71 -17.92
N GLY A 166 -7.72 11.83 -17.63
CA GLY A 166 -9.13 12.19 -17.43
C GLY A 166 -9.33 12.91 -16.09
N LYS A 167 -8.92 12.24 -15.03
CA LYS A 167 -8.92 12.73 -13.65
C LYS A 167 -7.63 12.30 -12.95
N ALA A 168 -7.10 13.13 -12.05
CA ALA A 168 -5.90 12.84 -11.28
C ALA A 168 -6.22 12.64 -9.79
N VAL A 169 -5.65 11.61 -9.18
CA VAL A 169 -5.67 11.41 -7.73
C VAL A 169 -4.24 11.40 -7.21
N ILE A 170 -3.93 12.38 -6.37
CA ILE A 170 -2.67 12.50 -5.65
C ILE A 170 -2.92 11.98 -4.24
N ALA A 171 -2.60 10.72 -3.98
CA ALA A 171 -2.87 10.07 -2.71
C ALA A 171 -1.61 10.00 -1.85
N LEU A 172 -1.68 10.56 -0.65
CA LEU A 172 -0.59 10.58 0.33
C LEU A 172 0.71 11.15 -0.27
N ALA A 173 0.58 12.27 -0.95
CA ALA A 173 1.68 13.02 -1.55
C ALA A 173 1.36 14.52 -1.60
N ALA A 174 2.39 15.32 -1.66
CA ALA A 174 2.32 16.77 -1.84
C ALA A 174 3.50 17.26 -2.70
N ALA A 175 3.59 18.55 -2.96
CA ALA A 175 4.60 19.13 -3.84
C ALA A 175 6.04 18.99 -3.34
N ARG A 176 6.25 18.67 -2.08
CA ARG A 176 7.59 18.43 -1.49
C ARG A 176 7.51 17.36 -0.41
N VAL A 177 8.58 16.58 -0.29
CA VAL A 177 8.79 15.58 0.76
C VAL A 177 9.52 16.20 1.94
N THR A 178 9.26 15.74 3.15
CA THR A 178 9.98 16.17 4.35
C THR A 178 11.43 15.67 4.36
N THR A 179 12.31 16.33 5.11
CA THR A 179 13.69 15.84 5.33
C THR A 179 13.69 14.45 5.97
N TRP A 180 12.74 14.17 6.87
CA TRP A 180 12.60 12.84 7.47
C TRP A 180 12.22 11.78 6.42
N GLY A 181 11.27 12.08 5.54
CA GLY A 181 10.86 11.19 4.45
C GLY A 181 12.05 10.84 3.53
N HIS A 182 12.77 11.83 3.05
CA HIS A 182 13.98 11.65 2.25
C HIS A 182 15.02 10.75 2.93
N ASP A 183 15.25 10.94 4.24
CA ASP A 183 16.24 10.14 4.97
C ASP A 183 15.80 8.68 5.11
N VAL A 184 14.54 8.42 5.40
CA VAL A 184 14.00 7.07 5.57
C VAL A 184 14.00 6.33 4.22
N ASP A 185 13.49 6.93 3.16
CA ASP A 185 13.44 6.33 1.81
C ASP A 185 14.83 6.06 1.27
N ARG A 186 15.76 7.00 1.44
CA ARG A 186 17.16 6.82 1.04
C ARG A 186 17.79 5.64 1.79
N ARG A 187 17.62 5.52 3.09
CA ARG A 187 18.16 4.40 3.88
C ARG A 187 17.55 3.07 3.43
N TRP A 188 16.26 3.04 3.19
CA TRP A 188 15.56 1.87 2.70
C TRP A 188 16.05 1.45 1.30
N ALA A 189 16.11 2.37 0.35
CA ALA A 189 16.58 2.12 -1.00
C ALA A 189 18.05 1.64 -1.02
N GLN A 190 18.95 2.31 -0.29
CA GLN A 190 20.37 1.93 -0.19
C GLN A 190 20.56 0.57 0.47
N ALA A 191 19.80 0.24 1.50
CA ALA A 191 19.86 -1.06 2.15
C ALA A 191 19.41 -2.18 1.21
N ARG A 192 18.30 -1.99 0.48
CA ARG A 192 17.83 -2.95 -0.55
C ARG A 192 18.85 -3.10 -1.68
N ALA A 193 19.31 -2.00 -2.26
CA ALA A 193 20.29 -2.02 -3.34
C ALA A 193 21.60 -2.73 -2.96
N GLY A 194 21.95 -2.69 -1.66
CA GLY A 194 23.12 -3.39 -1.11
C GLY A 194 22.85 -4.80 -0.59
N GLY A 195 21.63 -5.32 -0.72
CA GLY A 195 21.23 -6.65 -0.19
C GLY A 195 21.21 -6.73 1.35
N ARG A 196 21.19 -5.59 2.03
CA ARG A 196 21.14 -5.50 3.50
C ARG A 196 19.69 -5.56 4.00
N TRP A 197 19.08 -6.71 3.78
CA TRP A 197 17.63 -6.92 4.00
C TRP A 197 17.12 -6.58 5.39
N ARG A 198 17.93 -6.84 6.43
CA ARG A 198 17.58 -6.48 7.80
C ARG A 198 17.46 -4.96 7.98
N GLU A 199 18.43 -4.21 7.48
CA GLU A 199 18.42 -2.75 7.55
C GLU A 199 17.26 -2.18 6.73
N ALA A 200 17.00 -2.74 5.54
CA ALA A 200 15.85 -2.38 4.73
C ALA A 200 14.53 -2.60 5.48
N GLY A 201 14.36 -3.75 6.13
CA GLY A 201 13.19 -4.03 6.94
C GLY A 201 13.03 -3.10 8.15
N GLU A 202 14.13 -2.73 8.81
CA GLU A 202 14.10 -1.77 9.92
C GLU A 202 13.74 -0.36 9.43
N ALA A 203 14.24 0.08 8.27
CA ALA A 203 13.86 1.35 7.64
C ALA A 203 12.37 1.34 7.24
N MET A 204 11.88 0.27 6.60
CA MET A 204 10.46 0.14 6.27
C MET A 204 9.58 0.15 7.54
N ALA A 205 10.05 -0.41 8.64
CA ALA A 205 9.31 -0.38 9.91
C ALA A 205 9.17 1.04 10.47
N GLU A 206 10.01 2.01 10.06
CA GLU A 206 9.85 3.43 10.44
C GLU A 206 8.63 4.08 9.79
N TYR A 207 8.16 3.59 8.65
CA TYR A 207 6.91 4.06 8.02
C TYR A 207 5.69 3.79 8.91
N ILE A 208 5.77 2.75 9.77
CA ILE A 208 4.69 2.33 10.67
C ILE A 208 4.93 2.89 12.07
N TYR A 209 6.19 2.97 12.50
CA TYR A 209 6.63 3.40 13.81
C TYR A 209 7.68 4.53 13.70
N PRO A 210 7.26 5.76 13.33
CA PRO A 210 8.18 6.85 13.01
C PRO A 210 8.94 7.38 14.24
N GLU A 211 8.36 7.29 15.43
CA GLU A 211 8.90 7.88 16.65
C GLU A 211 10.21 7.20 17.12
N PRO A 212 11.25 7.95 17.53
CA PRO A 212 12.49 7.37 18.06
C PRO A 212 12.27 6.41 19.22
N SER A 213 11.27 6.70 20.07
CA SER A 213 10.86 5.86 21.21
C SER A 213 10.40 4.46 20.80
N GLN A 214 9.97 4.27 19.55
CA GLN A 214 9.42 3.04 18.98
C GLN A 214 10.50 2.13 18.35
N SER A 215 11.78 2.38 18.61
CA SER A 215 12.90 1.61 18.04
C SER A 215 12.83 0.10 18.33
N ARG A 216 12.23 -0.31 19.46
CA ARG A 216 12.02 -1.73 19.80
C ARG A 216 11.01 -2.39 18.87
N GLN A 217 9.91 -1.70 18.56
CA GLN A 217 8.87 -2.18 17.64
C GLN A 217 9.46 -2.35 16.23
N ARG A 218 10.29 -1.40 15.77
CA ARG A 218 10.99 -1.50 14.47
C ARG A 218 11.90 -2.73 14.40
N LYS A 219 12.70 -2.99 15.44
CA LYS A 219 13.59 -4.17 15.49
C LYS A 219 12.84 -5.50 15.47
N VAL A 220 11.61 -5.54 16.02
CA VAL A 220 10.76 -6.75 15.99
C VAL A 220 10.09 -6.91 14.64
N LEU A 221 9.56 -5.83 14.06
CA LEU A 221 8.82 -5.86 12.79
C LEU A 221 9.76 -5.94 11.58
N GLY A 222 10.94 -5.30 11.64
CA GLY A 222 11.86 -5.20 10.52
C GLY A 222 12.23 -6.53 9.85
N PRO A 223 12.61 -7.58 10.61
CA PRO A 223 12.90 -8.89 10.01
C PRO A 223 11.72 -9.54 9.26
N LEU A 224 10.48 -9.27 9.71
CA LEU A 224 9.27 -9.74 9.04
C LEU A 224 9.05 -8.98 7.73
N LEU A 225 9.16 -7.66 7.75
CA LEU A 225 9.05 -6.82 6.56
C LEU A 225 10.16 -7.13 5.54
N ALA A 226 11.39 -7.40 6.00
CA ALA A 226 12.50 -7.79 5.13
C ALA A 226 12.19 -9.02 4.27
N GLN A 227 11.39 -9.97 4.77
CA GLN A 227 10.99 -11.14 3.99
C GLN A 227 9.99 -10.79 2.88
N MET A 228 9.23 -9.71 3.02
CA MET A 228 8.23 -9.30 2.02
C MET A 228 8.88 -8.77 0.75
N PHE A 229 10.07 -8.14 0.87
CA PHE A 229 10.76 -7.47 -0.24
C PHE A 229 11.94 -8.28 -0.81
N LYS A 230 12.28 -9.40 -0.16
CA LYS A 230 13.47 -10.18 -0.52
C LYS A 230 13.42 -10.74 -1.94
N ASP A 231 12.23 -11.06 -2.42
CA ASP A 231 12.00 -11.71 -3.72
C ASP A 231 11.60 -10.71 -4.81
N GLU A 232 11.54 -9.40 -4.49
CA GLU A 232 11.23 -8.37 -5.48
C GLU A 232 12.37 -8.20 -6.50
N GLN A 233 11.99 -8.07 -7.78
CA GLN A 233 12.92 -8.03 -8.91
C GLN A 233 13.22 -6.59 -9.36
N VAL A 234 13.49 -5.69 -8.40
CA VAL A 234 13.86 -4.31 -8.72
C VAL A 234 15.37 -4.18 -8.90
N PRO A 235 15.86 -3.68 -10.04
CA PRO A 235 17.28 -3.42 -10.24
C PRO A 235 17.85 -2.47 -9.17
N ALA A 236 19.02 -2.80 -8.63
CA ALA A 236 19.66 -1.97 -7.60
C ALA A 236 19.99 -0.55 -8.10
N GLY A 237 20.20 -0.38 -9.40
CA GLY A 237 20.37 0.93 -10.05
C GLY A 237 19.11 1.77 -9.94
N ASP A 238 17.95 1.19 -10.21
CA ASP A 238 16.67 1.90 -10.18
C ASP A 238 16.32 2.39 -8.77
N LEU A 239 16.60 1.60 -7.73
CA LEU A 239 16.44 2.03 -6.34
C LEU A 239 17.22 3.30 -6.00
N ARG A 240 18.43 3.43 -6.56
CA ARG A 240 19.26 4.64 -6.36
C ARG A 240 18.71 5.81 -7.14
N VAL A 241 18.38 5.59 -8.42
CA VAL A 241 17.82 6.64 -9.28
C VAL A 241 16.55 7.20 -8.68
N GLU A 242 15.62 6.35 -8.23
CA GLU A 242 14.38 6.79 -7.60
C GLU A 242 14.63 7.56 -6.29
N SER A 243 15.55 7.08 -5.45
CA SER A 243 15.91 7.78 -4.20
C SER A 243 16.57 9.14 -4.47
N ASP A 244 17.44 9.23 -5.47
CA ASP A 244 18.09 10.49 -5.83
C ASP A 244 17.09 11.48 -6.46
N ALA A 245 16.18 10.98 -7.29
CA ALA A 245 15.09 11.76 -7.87
C ALA A 245 14.14 12.34 -6.81
N GLU A 246 13.84 11.57 -5.76
CA GLU A 246 13.00 12.04 -4.64
C GLU A 246 13.67 13.20 -3.88
N VAL A 247 14.97 13.14 -3.63
CA VAL A 247 15.72 14.21 -2.93
C VAL A 247 15.66 15.53 -3.69
N LEU A 248 15.59 15.46 -5.02
CA LEU A 248 15.52 16.63 -5.92
C LEU A 248 14.08 17.07 -6.22
N PHE A 249 13.09 16.32 -5.74
CA PHE A 249 11.69 16.54 -6.07
C PHE A 249 11.14 17.84 -5.47
N ASP A 250 10.66 18.73 -6.31
CA ASP A 250 9.88 19.92 -5.96
C ASP A 250 8.87 20.23 -7.08
N ALA A 251 7.62 19.86 -6.87
CA ALA A 251 6.53 20.10 -7.80
C ALA A 251 5.78 21.43 -7.53
N THR A 252 6.31 22.33 -6.70
CA THR A 252 5.63 23.58 -6.30
C THR A 252 5.13 24.42 -7.47
N ASP A 253 5.86 24.44 -8.58
CA ASP A 253 5.45 25.16 -9.79
C ASP A 253 4.67 24.27 -10.74
N ALA A 254 4.90 22.97 -10.77
CA ALA A 254 4.16 22.04 -11.60
C ALA A 254 2.67 21.97 -11.21
N VAL A 255 2.36 21.88 -9.93
CA VAL A 255 0.97 21.77 -9.44
C VAL A 255 0.08 22.95 -9.85
N LYS A 256 0.66 24.15 -10.06
CA LYS A 256 -0.07 25.33 -10.54
C LYS A 256 -0.55 25.19 -12.00
N ARG A 257 0.06 24.30 -12.78
CA ARG A 257 -0.27 24.04 -14.18
C ARG A 257 -1.28 22.91 -14.38
N ILE A 258 -1.65 22.22 -13.30
CA ILE A 258 -2.64 21.14 -13.37
C ILE A 258 -4.00 21.73 -13.73
N THR A 259 -4.59 21.26 -14.82
CA THR A 259 -5.90 21.74 -15.33
C THR A 259 -6.96 20.64 -15.31
N VAL A 260 -6.59 19.40 -15.06
CA VAL A 260 -7.54 18.28 -14.97
C VAL A 260 -8.18 18.21 -13.59
N PRO A 261 -9.41 17.69 -13.47
CA PRO A 261 -10.03 17.46 -12.18
C PRO A 261 -9.10 16.65 -11.27
N THR A 262 -8.84 17.16 -10.08
CA THR A 262 -7.82 16.59 -9.18
C THR A 262 -8.36 16.39 -7.77
N LEU A 263 -8.14 15.20 -7.22
CA LEU A 263 -8.35 14.85 -5.81
C LEU A 263 -7.00 14.71 -5.12
N VAL A 264 -6.82 15.40 -3.99
CA VAL A 264 -5.68 15.22 -3.09
C VAL A 264 -6.17 14.48 -1.84
N ILE A 265 -5.59 13.32 -1.56
CA ILE A 265 -5.86 12.57 -0.32
C ILE A 265 -4.64 12.64 0.57
N SER A 266 -4.81 13.09 1.80
CA SER A 266 -3.75 13.21 2.80
C SER A 266 -4.07 12.46 4.09
N ALA A 267 -3.10 12.35 4.98
CA ALA A 267 -3.27 11.78 6.31
C ALA A 267 -2.70 12.73 7.36
N GLN A 268 -3.46 12.96 8.43
CA GLN A 268 -3.17 13.97 9.45
C GLN A 268 -1.83 13.74 10.17
N GLU A 269 -1.46 12.46 10.38
CA GLU A 269 -0.24 12.06 11.08
C GLU A 269 0.86 11.58 10.10
N ASP A 270 0.82 12.06 8.85
CA ASP A 270 1.82 11.72 7.84
C ASP A 270 3.15 12.41 8.13
N MET A 271 4.22 11.64 8.18
CA MET A 271 5.58 12.16 8.40
C MET A 271 6.34 12.43 7.09
N PHE A 272 5.88 11.89 5.96
CA PHE A 272 6.49 12.11 4.65
C PHE A 272 6.10 13.47 4.06
N PHE A 273 4.87 13.88 4.28
CA PHE A 273 4.30 15.09 3.68
C PHE A 273 3.73 15.98 4.78
N ASP A 274 4.41 17.11 4.99
CA ASP A 274 4.01 18.09 6.01
C ASP A 274 2.60 18.63 5.72
N PRO A 275 1.69 18.73 6.70
CA PRO A 275 0.34 19.24 6.52
C PRO A 275 0.28 20.63 5.89
N GLU A 276 1.25 21.49 6.17
CA GLU A 276 1.34 22.82 5.56
C GLU A 276 1.66 22.72 4.06
N VAL A 277 2.59 21.83 3.69
CA VAL A 277 2.91 21.58 2.26
C VAL A 277 1.74 20.96 1.54
N VAL A 278 1.00 20.03 2.18
CA VAL A 278 -0.25 19.48 1.63
C VAL A 278 -1.26 20.60 1.37
N ALA A 279 -1.51 21.47 2.36
CA ALA A 279 -2.45 22.58 2.21
C ALA A 279 -2.02 23.55 1.08
N GLN A 280 -0.73 23.87 0.98
CA GLN A 280 -0.17 24.68 -0.11
C GLN A 280 -0.37 23.99 -1.47
N THR A 281 -0.14 22.68 -1.56
CA THR A 281 -0.35 21.88 -2.78
C THR A 281 -1.80 21.95 -3.23
N VAL A 282 -2.76 21.69 -2.33
CA VAL A 282 -4.20 21.77 -2.62
C VAL A 282 -4.59 23.16 -3.09
N ALA A 283 -4.12 24.21 -2.40
CA ALA A 283 -4.43 25.60 -2.75
C ALA A 283 -3.82 26.03 -4.10
N ALA A 284 -2.72 25.41 -4.52
CA ALA A 284 -2.04 25.71 -5.77
C ALA A 284 -2.70 25.04 -7.00
N ILE A 285 -3.41 23.93 -6.82
CA ILE A 285 -4.07 23.21 -7.91
C ILE A 285 -5.46 23.83 -8.16
N PRO A 286 -5.73 24.42 -9.34
CA PRO A 286 -7.03 25.01 -9.62
C PRO A 286 -8.17 23.99 -9.52
N GLY A 287 -9.15 24.26 -8.66
CA GLY A 287 -10.33 23.40 -8.49
C GLY A 287 -10.09 22.05 -7.82
N ALA A 288 -8.97 21.85 -7.16
CA ALA A 288 -8.70 20.59 -6.45
C ALA A 288 -9.71 20.33 -5.33
N THR A 289 -10.11 19.07 -5.21
CA THR A 289 -10.83 18.54 -4.04
C THR A 289 -9.82 17.92 -3.08
N ALA A 290 -10.04 18.04 -1.76
CA ALA A 290 -9.15 17.47 -0.76
C ALA A 290 -9.91 16.61 0.25
N ILE A 291 -9.30 15.49 0.65
CA ILE A 291 -9.76 14.61 1.73
C ILE A 291 -8.60 14.35 2.68
N GLU A 292 -8.80 14.63 3.97
CA GLU A 292 -7.81 14.30 5.01
C GLU A 292 -8.31 13.11 5.85
N TYR A 293 -7.42 12.16 6.13
CA TYR A 293 -7.70 11.00 6.99
C TYR A 293 -7.23 11.30 8.41
N GLU A 294 -8.17 11.68 9.27
CA GLU A 294 -7.93 11.98 10.67
C GLU A 294 -7.39 10.77 11.46
N GLY A 295 -6.39 11.00 12.33
CA GLY A 295 -5.78 9.97 13.19
C GLY A 295 -5.12 8.83 12.42
N MET A 296 -4.67 9.09 11.20
CA MET A 296 -3.92 8.14 10.37
C MET A 296 -2.57 8.70 9.99
N GLY A 297 -1.53 7.86 10.13
CA GLY A 297 -0.23 8.09 9.50
C GLY A 297 -0.19 7.46 8.10
N HIS A 298 0.90 7.69 7.39
CA HIS A 298 1.12 7.33 5.98
C HIS A 298 0.71 5.89 5.64
N MET A 299 1.29 4.90 6.29
CA MET A 299 1.02 3.48 5.99
C MET A 299 -0.39 3.03 6.34
N LYS A 300 -0.96 3.55 7.45
CA LYS A 300 -2.34 3.23 7.85
C LYS A 300 -3.34 3.78 6.84
N ALA A 301 -3.10 4.97 6.32
CA ALA A 301 -3.91 5.59 5.28
C ALA A 301 -3.77 4.85 3.93
N ALA A 302 -2.54 4.52 3.51
CA ALA A 302 -2.27 3.77 2.28
C ALA A 302 -2.94 2.39 2.24
N MET A 303 -3.05 1.71 3.40
CA MET A 303 -3.70 0.41 3.54
C MET A 303 -5.19 0.48 3.86
N SER A 304 -5.76 1.67 3.96
CA SER A 304 -7.17 1.85 4.28
C SER A 304 -8.06 1.46 3.10
N SER A 305 -9.10 0.67 3.37
CA SER A 305 -10.13 0.37 2.37
C SER A 305 -10.91 1.62 1.91
N ARG A 306 -10.88 2.69 2.70
CA ARG A 306 -11.48 3.97 2.38
C ARG A 306 -10.81 4.61 1.16
N LEU A 307 -9.49 4.42 0.97
CA LEU A 307 -8.75 5.01 -0.15
C LEU A 307 -9.39 4.70 -1.51
N VAL A 308 -9.68 3.42 -1.79
CA VAL A 308 -10.25 3.01 -3.07
C VAL A 308 -11.71 3.46 -3.21
N GLN A 309 -12.45 3.59 -2.10
CA GLN A 309 -13.81 4.14 -2.13
C GLN A 309 -13.82 5.62 -2.47
N ASP A 310 -12.97 6.43 -1.82
CA ASP A 310 -12.84 7.86 -2.11
C ASP A 310 -12.37 8.09 -3.56
N VAL A 311 -11.46 7.24 -4.07
CA VAL A 311 -11.07 7.24 -5.50
C VAL A 311 -12.26 6.94 -6.40
N LEU A 312 -13.10 5.95 -6.08
CA LEU A 312 -14.28 5.63 -6.87
C LEU A 312 -15.31 6.77 -6.85
N GLU A 313 -15.61 7.33 -5.69
CA GLU A 313 -16.54 8.45 -5.56
C GLU A 313 -16.08 9.64 -6.40
N PHE A 314 -14.79 9.95 -6.37
CA PHE A 314 -14.20 10.99 -7.21
C PHE A 314 -14.26 10.63 -8.70
N ALA A 315 -13.94 9.39 -9.07
CA ALA A 315 -13.98 8.93 -10.46
C ALA A 315 -15.37 9.06 -11.09
N GLU A 316 -16.43 8.74 -10.32
CA GLU A 316 -17.83 8.79 -10.79
C GLU A 316 -18.49 10.16 -10.60
N SER A 317 -17.88 11.11 -9.89
CA SER A 317 -18.43 12.46 -9.72
C SER A 317 -18.56 13.18 -11.07
N THR A 318 -19.67 13.90 -11.27
CA THR A 318 -19.95 14.67 -12.48
C THR A 318 -19.71 16.19 -12.29
N THR A 319 -19.32 16.58 -11.09
CA THR A 319 -19.21 18.01 -10.69
C THR A 319 -17.75 18.45 -10.76
N TYR A 320 -17.43 19.23 -11.80
CA TYR A 320 -16.20 20.03 -11.90
C TYR A 320 -16.47 21.29 -12.70
#